data_cc1882cb026135c216f15ebbac6b1881
#
_entry.id   cc1882cb026135c216f15ebbac6b1881
#
_cell.length_a   1.000
_cell.length_b   1.000
_cell.length_c   1.000
_cell.angle_alpha   90.00
_cell.angle_beta   90.00
_cell.angle_gamma   90.00
#
_symmetry.space_group_name_H-M   'P 1'
#
loop_
_entity.id
_entity.type
_entity.pdbx_description
1 polymer ?
#
loop_
_entity_poly.entity_id
_entity_poly.type
_entity_poly.pdbx_seq_one_letter_code
_entity_poly.pdbx_strand_id
1 'polypeptide(L)' 'MNEEQDFIIRPYSKKELALMYFPESMPNTAVRRLMSWIRHCPELWNELRSAGYKQTSHGFTTKQVRLIVYYLGSP' A
#
# COMPACT_ATOMS: atom_id res chain seq x y z
N MET A 1 4.39 0.39 25.18
CA MET A 1 4.25 0.70 24.72
C MET A 1 4.20 0.92 23.97
N ASN A 2 4.00 1.03 23.48
CA ASN A 2 3.90 1.28 22.66
C ASN A 2 3.92 1.42 21.87
N GLU A 3 3.91 1.45 21.79
CA GLU A 3 3.92 1.61 20.99
C GLU A 3 3.76 1.81 20.02
N GLU A 4 3.80 2.11 20.29
CA GLU A 4 3.44 2.24 19.39
C GLU A 4 4.07 2.64 18.24
N GLN A 5 3.96 2.09 17.49
CA GLN A 5 4.63 2.44 16.29
C GLN A 5 3.69 3.10 15.36
N ASP A 6 3.76 4.38 15.19
CA ASP A 6 2.91 5.10 14.26
C ASP A 6 3.45 4.89 12.86
N PHE A 7 2.55 4.50 11.95
CA PHE A 7 2.90 4.36 10.55
C PHE A 7 3.18 5.75 9.94
N ILE A 8 4.28 5.87 9.24
CA ILE A 8 4.67 7.15 8.67
C ILE A 8 4.18 7.24 7.23
N ILE A 9 3.44 8.31 6.90
CA ILE A 9 2.97 8.56 5.54
C ILE A 9 4.12 9.17 4.75
N ARG A 10 4.67 8.38 3.83
CA ARG A 10 5.76 8.79 2.96
C ARG A 10 5.78 7.85 1.76
N PRO A 11 6.63 8.09 0.76
CA PRO A 11 6.72 7.15 -0.35
C PRO A 11 7.30 5.81 0.12
N TYR A 12 6.82 4.74 -0.47
CA TYR A 12 7.30 3.38 -0.19
C TYR A 12 7.40 2.63 -1.50
N SER A 13 8.35 1.70 -1.59
CA SER A 13 8.30 0.74 -2.68
C SER A 13 7.14 -0.21 -2.45
N LYS A 14 6.70 -0.90 -3.52
CA LYS A 14 5.62 -1.87 -3.37
C LYS A 14 5.98 -2.95 -2.36
N LYS A 15 7.24 -3.43 -2.42
CA LYS A 15 7.68 -4.48 -1.51
C LYS A 15 7.70 -3.99 -0.07
N GLU A 16 8.21 -2.78 0.14
CA GLU A 16 8.25 -2.25 1.50
C GLU A 16 6.86 -2.16 2.11
N LEU A 17 5.94 -1.53 1.39
CA LEU A 17 4.60 -1.35 1.93
C LEU A 17 3.90 -2.69 2.08
N ALA A 18 4.04 -3.57 1.09
CA ALA A 18 3.40 -4.87 1.15
C ALA A 18 3.88 -5.69 2.34
N LEU A 19 5.17 -5.64 2.64
CA LEU A 19 5.71 -6.38 3.77
C LEU A 19 5.28 -5.78 5.10
N MET A 20 4.93 -4.50 5.13
CA MET A 20 4.36 -3.91 6.34
C MET A 20 2.96 -4.41 6.60
N TYR A 21 2.17 -4.63 5.54
CA TYR A 21 0.83 -5.21 5.67
C TYR A 21 0.86 -6.71 5.91
N PHE A 22 1.83 -7.40 5.31
CA PHE A 22 1.92 -8.85 5.37
C PHE A 22 3.35 -9.27 5.75
N PRO A 23 3.76 -9.00 7.00
CA PRO A 23 5.17 -9.19 7.38
C PRO A 23 5.63 -10.63 7.36
N GLU A 24 4.70 -11.59 7.39
CA GLU A 24 5.07 -13.01 7.39
C GLU A 24 5.09 -13.61 6.00
N SER A 25 4.74 -12.85 4.99
CA SER A 25 4.74 -13.34 3.61
C SER A 25 6.09 -13.10 2.96
N MET A 26 6.39 -13.92 1.94
CA MET A 26 7.52 -13.62 1.08
C MET A 26 7.24 -12.32 0.32
N PRO A 27 8.28 -11.57 -0.07
CA PRO A 27 8.05 -10.25 -0.68
C PRO A 27 7.14 -10.28 -1.90
N ASN A 28 7.34 -11.21 -2.82
CA ASN A 28 6.49 -11.24 -4.01
C ASN A 28 5.05 -11.62 -3.67
N THR A 29 4.88 -12.51 -2.71
CA THR A 29 3.56 -12.90 -2.25
C THR A 29 2.88 -11.72 -1.55
N ALA A 30 3.63 -10.99 -0.73
CA ALA A 30 3.09 -9.83 -0.04
C ALA A 30 2.59 -8.79 -1.05
N VAL A 31 3.36 -8.54 -2.11
CA VAL A 31 2.96 -7.58 -3.13
C VAL A 31 1.66 -8.03 -3.81
N ARG A 32 1.56 -9.32 -4.17
CA ARG A 32 0.34 -9.81 -4.81
C ARG A 32 -0.86 -9.68 -3.89
N ARG A 33 -0.68 -9.96 -2.60
CA ARG A 33 -1.78 -9.85 -1.64
C ARG A 33 -2.22 -8.39 -1.50
N LEU A 34 -1.27 -7.48 -1.37
CA LEU A 34 -1.61 -6.07 -1.26
C LEU A 34 -2.31 -5.57 -2.51
N MET A 35 -1.81 -5.93 -3.69
CA MET A 35 -2.44 -5.49 -4.93
C MET A 35 -3.83 -6.09 -5.10
N SER A 36 -4.03 -7.32 -4.63
CA SER A 36 -5.36 -7.93 -4.64
C SER A 36 -6.33 -7.13 -3.78
N TRP A 37 -5.93 -6.75 -2.57
CA TRP A 37 -6.77 -5.93 -1.70
C TRP A 37 -7.11 -4.61 -2.38
N ILE A 38 -6.11 -3.96 -2.98
CA ILE A 38 -6.31 -2.67 -3.64
C ILE A 38 -7.31 -2.82 -4.78
N ARG A 39 -7.17 -3.85 -5.61
CA ARG A 39 -8.07 -4.05 -6.75
C ARG A 39 -9.48 -4.41 -6.34
N HIS A 40 -9.64 -5.06 -5.19
CA HIS A 40 -10.97 -5.40 -4.71
C HIS A 40 -11.66 -4.22 -4.02
N CYS A 41 -11.02 -3.07 -3.97
CA CYS A 41 -11.62 -1.84 -3.49
C CYS A 41 -11.70 -0.87 -4.68
N PRO A 42 -12.79 -0.88 -5.45
CA PRO A 42 -12.85 -0.08 -6.69
C PRO A 42 -12.60 1.39 -6.48
N GLU A 43 -13.08 1.94 -5.37
CA GLU A 43 -12.88 3.36 -5.10
C GLU A 43 -11.40 3.67 -4.92
N LEU A 44 -10.69 2.84 -4.15
CA LEU A 44 -9.26 3.02 -3.97
C LEU A 44 -8.53 2.85 -5.29
N TRP A 45 -8.88 1.81 -6.05
CA TRP A 45 -8.22 1.56 -7.32
C TRP A 45 -8.36 2.76 -8.26
N ASN A 46 -9.58 3.31 -8.35
CA ASN A 46 -9.81 4.46 -9.21
C ASN A 46 -9.04 5.69 -8.74
N GLU A 47 -8.99 5.93 -7.44
CA GLU A 47 -8.28 7.08 -6.92
C GLU A 47 -6.77 6.95 -7.09
N LEU A 48 -6.24 5.74 -6.95
CA LEU A 48 -4.81 5.51 -7.18
C LEU A 48 -4.45 5.83 -8.63
N ARG A 49 -5.26 5.36 -9.57
CA ARG A 49 -5.00 5.63 -10.98
C ARG A 49 -5.10 7.12 -11.28
N SER A 50 -6.06 7.79 -10.67
CA SER A 50 -6.18 9.25 -10.82
C SER A 50 -4.98 9.97 -10.22
N ALA A 51 -4.33 9.39 -9.24
CA ALA A 51 -3.14 9.94 -8.61
C ALA A 51 -1.85 9.51 -9.31
N GLY A 52 -1.96 8.97 -10.53
CA GLY A 52 -0.79 8.65 -11.35
C GLY A 52 -0.25 7.25 -11.21
N TYR A 53 -0.92 6.39 -10.46
CA TYR A 53 -0.46 5.02 -10.32
C TYR A 53 -0.63 4.24 -11.63
N LYS A 54 0.40 3.47 -11.99
CA LYS A 54 0.38 2.58 -13.15
C LYS A 54 0.86 1.21 -12.71
N GLN A 55 0.44 0.18 -13.46
CA GLN A 55 0.90 -1.17 -13.16
C GLN A 55 2.41 -1.31 -13.19
N THR A 56 3.07 -0.48 -14.00
CA THR A 56 4.53 -0.51 -14.09
C THR A 56 5.22 0.27 -12.97
N SER A 57 4.46 0.96 -12.13
CA SER A 57 5.05 1.70 -11.02
C SER A 57 5.73 0.73 -10.05
N HIS A 58 6.90 1.11 -9.56
CA HIS A 58 7.64 0.29 -8.61
C HIS A 58 7.31 0.60 -7.17
N GLY A 59 6.55 1.67 -6.93
CA GLY A 59 6.21 2.06 -5.58
C GLY A 59 5.04 3.02 -5.58
N PHE A 60 4.78 3.58 -4.40
CA PHE A 60 3.67 4.49 -4.19
C PHE A 60 4.21 5.83 -3.71
N THR A 61 3.65 6.91 -4.27
CA THR A 61 3.96 8.26 -3.80
C THR A 61 3.30 8.50 -2.45
N THR A 62 3.68 9.60 -1.80
CA THR A 62 3.07 9.96 -0.51
C THR A 62 1.55 10.03 -0.62
N LYS A 63 1.04 10.66 -1.69
CA LYS A 63 -0.40 10.78 -1.88
C LYS A 63 -1.05 9.42 -2.04
N GLN A 64 -0.41 8.54 -2.80
CA GLN A 64 -0.94 7.19 -3.02
C GLN A 64 -0.93 6.38 -1.73
N VAL A 65 0.14 6.51 -0.93
CA VAL A 65 0.20 5.84 0.37
C VAL A 65 -0.94 6.33 1.28
N ARG A 66 -1.19 7.63 1.27
CA ARG A 66 -2.28 8.19 2.06
C ARG A 66 -3.63 7.59 1.66
N LEU A 67 -3.86 7.42 0.35
CA LEU A 67 -5.09 6.81 -0.14
C LEU A 67 -5.21 5.36 0.31
N ILE A 68 -4.13 4.60 0.21
CA ILE A 68 -4.13 3.19 0.60
C ILE A 68 -4.48 3.07 2.08
N VAL A 69 -3.85 3.87 2.92
CA VAL A 69 -4.10 3.82 4.36
C VAL A 69 -5.52 4.24 4.68
N TYR A 70 -6.05 5.23 3.95
CA TYR A 70 -7.41 5.67 4.17
C TYR A 70 -8.43 4.56 3.94
N TYR A 71 -8.23 3.78 2.86
CA TYR A 71 -9.20 2.74 2.51
C TYR A 71 -8.93 1.41 3.19
N LEU A 72 -7.67 1.04 3.38
CA LEU A 72 -7.31 -0.27 3.92
C LEU A 72 -6.93 -0.24 5.39
N GLY A 73 -6.69 0.94 5.94
CA GLY A 73 -6.17 1.06 7.31
C GLY A 73 -4.65 0.98 7.31
N SER A 74 -4.06 1.38 8.43
CA SER A 74 -2.61 1.32 8.58
C SER A 74 -2.11 -0.11 8.71
N PRO A 75 -0.94 -0.40 8.19
CA PRO A 75 -0.38 -1.75 8.32
C PRO A 75 -0.08 -2.20 9.75
#